data_d149d3f5916629f5ab338173d3ed80bd
#
_entry.id   d149d3f5916629f5ab338173d3ed80bd
#
_cell.length_a   1.000
_cell.length_b   1.000
_cell.length_c   1.000
_cell.angle_alpha   90.00
_cell.angle_beta   90.00
_cell.angle_gamma   90.00
#
_symmetry.space_group_name_H-M   'P 1'
#
loop_
_entity.id
_entity.type
_entity.pdbx_description
1 polymer ?
#
loop_
_entity_poly.entity_id
_entity_poly.type
_entity_poly.pdbx_seq_one_letter_code
_entity_poly.pdbx_strand_id
1 'polypeptide(L)'
;CGKMLVRHGYKVKVLNTINFSKSMHYNPFHYIHSEKDILKLVNTIMVNTKGEGEKSSEDFWTKAERLLYCALIGYIWYEAPEEEQNFATLLEFINASETREDDETFKNAVDMLFEELEKEEPEHFAVRQYKKYKLAAGVISLKRLLNHHFLRNWSSKMIKKSLEAYFLPKYKIVLF
;
A
#
# COMPACT_ATOMS: atom_id res chain seq x y z
N CYS A 1 18.84 22.12 16.24
CA CYS A 1 17.48 21.84 16.74
C CYS A 1 17.34 20.42 17.33
N GLY A 2 17.84 19.34 16.71
CA GLY A 2 17.66 17.96 17.19
C GLY A 2 18.18 17.71 18.62
N LYS A 3 19.38 18.18 18.94
CA LYS A 3 19.95 18.04 20.29
C LYS A 3 19.11 18.71 21.39
N MET A 4 18.45 19.83 21.07
CA MET A 4 17.57 20.54 21.99
C MET A 4 16.31 19.76 22.26
N LEU A 5 15.71 19.16 21.22
CA LEU A 5 14.50 18.31 21.35
C LEU A 5 14.79 17.09 22.24
N VAL A 6 15.93 16.40 22.00
CA VAL A 6 16.34 15.25 22.82
C VAL A 6 16.54 15.66 24.29
N ARG A 7 17.17 16.82 24.57
CA ARG A 7 17.34 17.34 25.93
C ARG A 7 16.03 17.62 26.66
N HIS A 8 14.96 17.92 25.91
CA HIS A 8 13.62 18.15 26.45
C HIS A 8 12.75 16.88 26.44
N GLY A 9 13.35 15.69 26.31
CA GLY A 9 12.66 14.42 26.40
C GLY A 9 11.86 14.01 25.15
N TYR A 10 12.01 14.73 24.03
CA TYR A 10 11.33 14.35 22.78
C TYR A 10 12.02 13.16 22.10
N LYS A 11 11.24 12.20 21.67
CA LYS A 11 11.69 11.11 20.79
C LYS A 11 11.87 11.66 19.37
N VAL A 12 13.12 11.81 18.92
CA VAL A 12 13.43 12.32 17.58
C VAL A 12 13.62 11.15 16.64
N LYS A 13 12.82 11.08 15.57
CA LYS A 13 13.01 10.14 14.47
C LYS A 13 13.54 10.92 13.25
N VAL A 14 14.57 10.39 12.61
CA VAL A 14 15.22 11.01 11.45
C VAL A 14 14.89 10.21 10.21
N LEU A 15 14.22 10.85 9.24
CA LEU A 15 14.05 10.34 7.89
C LEU A 15 14.96 11.15 6.95
N ASN A 16 16.06 10.54 6.52
CA ASN A 16 16.99 11.16 5.59
C ASN A 16 16.81 10.59 4.19
N THR A 17 16.17 11.37 3.32
CA THR A 17 15.88 10.96 1.94
C THR A 17 17.02 11.26 0.96
N ILE A 18 18.04 11.98 1.40
CA ILE A 18 19.26 12.25 0.62
C ILE A 18 20.27 11.11 0.82
N ASN A 19 20.41 10.66 2.06
CA ASN A 19 21.31 9.56 2.41
C ASN A 19 20.57 8.55 3.28
N PHE A 20 20.04 7.49 2.65
CA PHE A 20 19.25 6.46 3.33
C PHE A 20 20.04 5.69 4.40
N SER A 21 21.37 5.58 4.28
CA SER A 21 22.19 4.92 5.32
C SER A 21 22.19 5.68 6.64
N LYS A 22 21.83 6.96 6.63
CA LYS A 22 21.66 7.81 7.82
C LYS A 22 20.20 8.00 8.23
N SER A 23 19.28 7.30 7.57
CA SER A 23 17.86 7.35 7.87
C SER A 23 17.47 6.25 8.87
N MET A 24 16.52 6.55 9.73
CA MET A 24 15.88 5.53 10.56
C MET A 24 14.90 4.74 9.69
N HIS A 25 14.78 3.44 9.98
CA HIS A 25 13.81 2.58 9.31
C HIS A 25 12.38 3.01 9.66
N TYR A 26 11.53 2.95 8.66
CA TYR A 26 10.12 3.27 8.79
C TYR A 26 9.28 2.22 8.08
N ASN A 27 8.35 1.65 8.82
CA ASN A 27 7.34 0.74 8.28
C ASN A 27 5.95 1.32 8.56
N PRO A 28 5.17 1.71 7.52
CA PRO A 28 3.84 2.27 7.70
C PRO A 28 2.83 1.29 8.31
N PHE A 29 3.03 -0.02 8.17
CA PHE A 29 2.15 -1.03 8.75
C PHE A 29 2.08 -0.93 10.28
N HIS A 30 3.17 -0.58 10.96
CA HIS A 30 3.18 -0.38 12.43
C HIS A 30 2.27 0.76 12.92
N TYR A 31 1.73 1.57 12.01
CA TYR A 31 0.84 2.70 12.33
C TYR A 31 -0.60 2.45 11.91
N ILE A 32 -0.90 1.26 11.41
CA ILE A 32 -2.25 0.79 11.14
C ILE A 32 -2.81 0.24 12.45
N HIS A 33 -3.93 0.81 12.90
CA HIS A 33 -4.64 0.37 14.10
C HIS A 33 -6.10 0.05 13.82
N SER A 34 -6.55 0.30 12.58
CA SER A 34 -7.92 0.09 12.16
C SER A 34 -8.04 0.03 10.63
N GLU A 35 -9.14 -0.53 10.13
CA GLU A 35 -9.48 -0.51 8.70
C GLU A 35 -9.45 0.91 8.11
N LYS A 36 -9.82 1.92 8.91
CA LYS A 36 -9.76 3.33 8.48
C LYS A 36 -8.33 3.79 8.19
N ASP A 37 -7.35 3.26 8.89
CA ASP A 37 -5.95 3.61 8.66
C ASP A 37 -5.42 2.91 7.41
N ILE A 38 -5.89 1.69 7.09
CA ILE A 38 -5.64 1.02 5.81
C ILE A 38 -6.14 1.91 4.66
N LEU A 39 -7.39 2.38 4.74
CA LEU A 39 -7.97 3.26 3.72
C LEU A 39 -7.18 4.56 3.55
N LYS A 40 -6.71 5.16 4.65
CA LYS A 40 -5.86 6.37 4.61
C LYS A 40 -4.50 6.08 3.96
N LEU A 41 -3.86 4.96 4.32
CA LEU A 41 -2.59 4.56 3.73
C LEU A 41 -2.73 4.37 2.22
N VAL A 42 -3.73 3.60 1.79
CA VAL A 42 -4.02 3.39 0.38
C VAL A 42 -4.29 4.71 -0.34
N ASN A 43 -5.13 5.58 0.23
CA ASN A 43 -5.40 6.88 -0.38
C ASN A 43 -4.13 7.73 -0.50
N THR A 44 -3.26 7.70 0.50
CA THR A 44 -1.98 8.41 0.47
C THR A 44 -1.06 7.87 -0.64
N ILE A 45 -0.98 6.54 -0.79
CA ILE A 45 -0.25 5.91 -1.89
C ILE A 45 -0.83 6.39 -3.23
N MET A 46 -2.13 6.25 -3.45
CA MET A 46 -2.81 6.60 -4.70
C MET A 46 -2.62 8.08 -5.09
N VAL A 47 -2.79 9.00 -4.13
CA VAL A 47 -2.63 10.45 -4.40
C VAL A 47 -1.20 10.81 -4.75
N ASN A 48 -0.22 10.20 -4.08
CA ASN A 48 1.18 10.54 -4.30
C ASN A 48 1.81 9.81 -5.50
N THR A 49 1.14 8.76 -6.02
CA THR A 49 1.57 8.04 -7.22
C THR A 49 1.02 8.62 -8.52
N LYS A 50 0.01 9.48 -8.45
CA LYS A 50 -0.48 10.20 -9.63
C LYS A 50 0.57 11.16 -10.16
N GLY A 51 0.84 11.10 -11.47
CA GLY A 51 1.76 12.03 -12.16
C GLY A 51 1.27 13.49 -12.10
N GLU A 52 2.20 14.44 -12.12
CA GLU A 52 1.86 15.87 -12.25
C GLU A 52 1.20 16.08 -13.63
N GLY A 53 -0.08 16.45 -13.64
CA GLY A 53 -0.84 16.78 -14.87
C GLY A 53 -2.04 15.90 -15.16
N GLU A 54 -2.18 14.75 -14.52
CA GLU A 54 -3.42 13.99 -14.62
C GLU A 54 -4.52 14.64 -13.79
N LYS A 55 -5.35 15.45 -14.44
CA LYS A 55 -6.63 15.91 -13.86
C LYS A 55 -7.45 14.66 -13.55
N SER A 56 -7.64 14.41 -12.29
CA SER A 56 -8.32 13.24 -11.78
C SER A 56 -9.78 13.21 -12.17
N SER A 57 -10.11 12.61 -13.29
CA SER A 57 -11.32 11.82 -13.27
C SER A 57 -10.98 10.57 -12.45
N GLU A 58 -11.69 10.32 -11.37
CA GLU A 58 -11.66 9.00 -10.72
C GLU A 58 -12.24 8.02 -11.73
N ASP A 59 -11.37 7.54 -12.62
CA ASP A 59 -11.78 6.57 -13.60
C ASP A 59 -11.97 5.21 -12.90
N PHE A 60 -12.63 4.35 -13.62
CA PHE A 60 -12.93 2.99 -13.17
C PHE A 60 -11.65 2.24 -12.71
N TRP A 61 -10.52 2.48 -13.38
CA TRP A 61 -9.23 1.85 -13.10
C TRP A 61 -8.67 2.23 -11.74
N THR A 62 -8.70 3.51 -11.42
CA THR A 62 -8.26 4.05 -10.14
C THR A 62 -9.08 3.46 -8.99
N LYS A 63 -10.39 3.24 -9.20
CA LYS A 63 -11.26 2.62 -8.19
C LYS A 63 -10.92 1.14 -7.99
N ALA A 64 -10.71 0.39 -9.07
CA ALA A 64 -10.34 -1.02 -9.01
C ALA A 64 -8.97 -1.21 -8.33
N GLU A 65 -7.99 -0.38 -8.68
CA GLU A 65 -6.66 -0.36 -8.07
C GLU A 65 -6.72 -0.09 -6.56
N ARG A 66 -7.53 0.89 -6.15
CA ARG A 66 -7.75 1.18 -4.73
C ARG A 66 -8.32 -0.02 -3.97
N LEU A 67 -9.30 -0.72 -4.54
CA LEU A 67 -9.89 -1.91 -3.94
C LEU A 67 -8.86 -3.02 -3.79
N LEU A 68 -8.01 -3.23 -4.80
CA LEU A 68 -6.93 -4.20 -4.75
C LEU A 68 -5.94 -3.88 -3.62
N TYR A 69 -5.43 -2.65 -3.55
CA TYR A 69 -4.51 -2.27 -2.47
C TYR A 69 -5.14 -2.40 -1.08
N CYS A 70 -6.43 -2.04 -0.94
CA CYS A 70 -7.14 -2.24 0.32
C CYS A 70 -7.24 -3.73 0.69
N ALA A 71 -7.46 -4.60 -0.29
CA ALA A 71 -7.51 -6.04 -0.07
C ALA A 71 -6.15 -6.59 0.34
N LEU A 72 -5.09 -6.30 -0.43
CA LEU A 72 -3.74 -6.83 -0.18
C LEU A 72 -3.15 -6.31 1.14
N ILE A 73 -3.23 -5.00 1.40
CA ILE A 73 -2.74 -4.41 2.65
C ILE A 73 -3.57 -4.91 3.84
N GLY A 74 -4.89 -5.06 3.65
CA GLY A 74 -5.76 -5.64 4.66
C GLY A 74 -5.38 -7.07 4.99
N TYR A 75 -5.16 -7.91 3.97
CA TYR A 75 -4.72 -9.29 4.16
C TYR A 75 -3.40 -9.34 4.94
N ILE A 76 -2.38 -8.59 4.51
CA ILE A 76 -1.06 -8.57 5.16
C ILE A 76 -1.17 -8.10 6.61
N TRP A 77 -2.00 -7.10 6.89
CA TRP A 77 -2.13 -6.56 8.24
C TRP A 77 -2.85 -7.49 9.21
N TYR A 78 -3.84 -8.26 8.74
CA TYR A 78 -4.61 -9.18 9.58
C TYR A 78 -3.96 -10.55 9.72
N GLU A 79 -3.47 -11.11 8.60
CA GLU A 79 -3.10 -12.52 8.51
C GLU A 79 -1.59 -12.76 8.56
N ALA A 80 -0.76 -11.78 8.12
CA ALA A 80 0.67 -11.98 8.09
C ALA A 80 1.33 -11.74 9.47
N PRO A 81 2.40 -12.48 9.80
CA PRO A 81 3.20 -12.22 10.99
C PRO A 81 3.84 -10.82 10.92
N GLU A 82 4.18 -10.25 12.09
CA GLU A 82 4.65 -8.86 12.20
C GLU A 82 5.87 -8.55 11.31
N GLU A 83 6.77 -9.53 11.14
CA GLU A 83 7.96 -9.39 10.29
C GLU A 83 7.61 -9.23 8.81
N GLU A 84 6.48 -9.79 8.37
CA GLU A 84 6.00 -9.73 7.00
C GLU A 84 5.04 -8.57 6.74
N GLN A 85 4.61 -7.87 7.79
CA GLN A 85 3.77 -6.68 7.66
C GLN A 85 4.56 -5.49 7.15
N ASN A 86 4.91 -5.48 5.86
CA ASN A 86 5.73 -4.46 5.22
C ASN A 86 5.45 -4.32 3.73
N PHE A 87 6.05 -3.30 3.09
CA PHE A 87 5.88 -3.07 1.64
C PHE A 87 6.63 -4.08 0.76
N ALA A 88 7.65 -4.78 1.25
CA ALA A 88 8.30 -5.82 0.46
C ALA A 88 7.32 -6.98 0.23
N THR A 89 6.64 -7.42 1.28
CA THR A 89 5.57 -8.43 1.19
C THR A 89 4.44 -7.97 0.27
N LEU A 90 4.03 -6.69 0.35
CA LEU A 90 3.01 -6.15 -0.58
C LEU A 90 3.47 -6.27 -2.05
N LEU A 91 4.74 -5.98 -2.35
CA LEU A 91 5.29 -6.14 -3.70
C LEU A 91 5.31 -7.59 -4.15
N GLU A 92 5.64 -8.52 -3.26
CA GLU A 92 5.59 -9.96 -3.54
C GLU A 92 4.17 -10.42 -3.87
N PHE A 93 3.17 -9.96 -3.12
CA PHE A 93 1.76 -10.22 -3.41
C PHE A 93 1.34 -9.66 -4.77
N ILE A 94 1.76 -8.43 -5.10
CA ILE A 94 1.50 -7.82 -6.40
C ILE A 94 2.11 -8.67 -7.52
N ASN A 95 3.35 -9.10 -7.38
CA ASN A 95 4.03 -9.96 -8.36
C ASN A 95 3.36 -11.34 -8.47
N ALA A 96 2.96 -11.92 -7.33
CA ALA A 96 2.27 -13.21 -7.30
C ALA A 96 0.85 -13.15 -7.86
N SER A 97 0.26 -11.96 -7.95
CA SER A 97 -1.07 -11.74 -8.51
C SER A 97 -1.07 -11.61 -10.05
N GLU A 98 0.05 -11.89 -10.71
CA GLU A 98 0.12 -11.89 -12.18
C GLU A 98 -0.88 -12.88 -12.78
N THR A 99 -1.70 -12.39 -13.69
CA THR A 99 -2.66 -13.21 -14.45
C THR A 99 -2.03 -13.65 -15.77
N ARG A 100 -2.38 -14.85 -16.24
CA ARG A 100 -2.11 -15.26 -17.63
C ARG A 100 -3.25 -14.77 -18.50
N GLU A 101 -2.92 -14.01 -19.54
CA GLU A 101 -3.92 -13.43 -20.46
C GLU A 101 -4.63 -14.51 -21.30
N ASP A 102 -4.04 -15.70 -21.40
CA ASP A 102 -4.51 -16.77 -22.27
C ASP A 102 -5.50 -17.75 -21.59
N ASP A 103 -5.73 -17.62 -20.29
CA ASP A 103 -6.60 -18.56 -19.54
C ASP A 103 -7.46 -17.82 -18.51
N GLU A 104 -8.72 -17.63 -18.84
CA GLU A 104 -9.72 -17.00 -17.94
C GLU A 104 -10.00 -17.83 -16.67
N THR A 105 -9.64 -19.11 -16.67
CA THR A 105 -9.84 -20.02 -15.52
C THR A 105 -8.61 -20.06 -14.61
N PHE A 106 -7.52 -19.42 -15.02
CA PHE A 106 -6.29 -19.41 -14.24
C PHE A 106 -6.46 -18.64 -12.92
N LYS A 107 -6.26 -19.35 -11.83
CA LYS A 107 -6.18 -18.78 -10.49
C LYS A 107 -4.73 -18.58 -10.11
N ASN A 108 -4.36 -17.36 -9.79
CA ASN A 108 -3.05 -17.06 -9.26
C ASN A 108 -2.95 -17.40 -7.75
N ALA A 109 -1.74 -17.36 -7.18
CA ALA A 109 -1.52 -17.69 -5.78
C ALA A 109 -2.33 -16.79 -4.83
N VAL A 110 -2.51 -15.52 -5.18
CA VAL A 110 -3.29 -14.56 -4.38
C VAL A 110 -4.78 -14.91 -4.41
N ASP A 111 -5.33 -15.30 -5.58
CA ASP A 111 -6.71 -15.77 -5.67
C ASP A 111 -6.96 -16.95 -4.71
N MET A 112 -6.02 -17.90 -4.64
CA MET A 112 -6.14 -19.07 -3.77
C MET A 112 -6.11 -18.70 -2.29
N LEU A 113 -5.25 -17.78 -1.87
CA LEU A 113 -5.19 -17.28 -0.49
C LEU A 113 -6.50 -16.58 -0.10
N PHE A 114 -7.06 -15.75 -0.97
CA PHE A 114 -8.33 -15.08 -0.69
C PHE A 114 -9.52 -16.03 -0.69
N GLU A 115 -9.50 -17.08 -1.51
CA GLU A 115 -10.54 -18.13 -1.48
C GLU A 115 -10.48 -18.97 -0.19
N GLU A 116 -9.28 -19.21 0.34
CA GLU A 116 -9.10 -19.90 1.61
C GLU A 116 -9.64 -19.05 2.77
N LEU A 117 -9.19 -17.80 2.84
CA LEU A 117 -9.67 -16.85 3.84
C LEU A 117 -11.20 -16.63 3.76
N GLU A 118 -11.77 -16.61 2.55
CA GLU A 118 -13.22 -16.48 2.36
C GLU A 118 -14.00 -17.67 2.95
N LYS A 119 -13.46 -18.90 2.91
CA LYS A 119 -14.10 -20.07 3.51
C LYS A 119 -14.11 -20.00 5.03
N GLU A 120 -13.06 -19.44 5.62
CA GLU A 120 -12.92 -19.29 7.07
C GLU A 120 -13.71 -18.08 7.58
N GLU A 121 -13.50 -16.93 6.96
CA GLU A 121 -14.09 -15.64 7.35
C GLU A 121 -14.70 -14.89 6.15
N PRO A 122 -15.94 -15.20 5.72
CA PRO A 122 -16.57 -14.56 4.56
C PRO A 122 -16.74 -13.05 4.67
N GLU A 123 -16.87 -12.52 5.90
CA GLU A 123 -17.05 -11.09 6.19
C GLU A 123 -15.75 -10.36 6.49
N HIS A 124 -14.61 -11.04 6.35
CA HIS A 124 -13.30 -10.44 6.57
C HIS A 124 -13.09 -9.20 5.68
N PHE A 125 -12.51 -8.13 6.23
CA PHE A 125 -12.33 -6.86 5.51
C PHE A 125 -11.63 -7.05 4.16
N ALA A 126 -10.51 -7.78 4.14
CA ALA A 126 -9.71 -8.01 2.94
C ALA A 126 -10.50 -8.78 1.87
N VAL A 127 -11.25 -9.82 2.27
CA VAL A 127 -12.12 -10.61 1.39
C VAL A 127 -13.19 -9.73 0.74
N ARG A 128 -13.86 -8.89 1.51
CA ARG A 128 -14.88 -7.95 0.99
C ARG A 128 -14.30 -6.98 -0.04
N GLN A 129 -13.09 -6.47 0.18
CA GLN A 129 -12.42 -5.57 -0.78
C GLN A 129 -12.01 -6.34 -2.04
N TYR A 130 -11.48 -7.55 -1.89
CA TYR A 130 -11.06 -8.39 -3.00
C TYR A 130 -12.23 -8.80 -3.91
N LYS A 131 -13.36 -9.20 -3.33
CA LYS A 131 -14.59 -9.48 -4.08
C LYS A 131 -15.05 -8.28 -4.91
N LYS A 132 -15.07 -7.09 -4.30
CA LYS A 132 -15.41 -5.84 -5.01
C LYS A 132 -14.42 -5.55 -6.13
N TYR A 133 -13.13 -5.79 -5.89
CA TYR A 133 -12.11 -5.65 -6.91
C TYR A 133 -12.35 -6.61 -8.08
N LYS A 134 -12.59 -7.90 -7.82
CA LYS A 134 -12.86 -8.90 -8.88
C LYS A 134 -14.10 -8.55 -9.70
N LEU A 135 -15.17 -8.06 -9.06
CA LEU A 135 -16.37 -7.57 -9.75
C LEU A 135 -16.09 -6.33 -10.61
N ALA A 136 -15.26 -5.41 -10.11
CA ALA A 136 -14.89 -4.20 -10.83
C ALA A 136 -13.88 -4.48 -11.94
N ALA A 137 -12.89 -5.32 -11.71
CA ALA A 137 -11.83 -5.60 -12.68
C ALA A 137 -12.36 -6.40 -13.89
N GLY A 138 -13.43 -7.20 -13.72
CA GLY A 138 -13.97 -8.02 -14.80
C GLY A 138 -12.87 -8.82 -15.50
N VAL A 139 -12.97 -8.91 -16.82
CA VAL A 139 -12.03 -9.65 -17.70
C VAL A 139 -10.69 -8.93 -17.92
N ILE A 140 -10.35 -7.89 -17.14
CA ILE A 140 -9.20 -7.05 -17.45
C ILE A 140 -7.96 -7.49 -16.68
N SER A 141 -6.89 -7.76 -17.43
CA SER A 141 -5.58 -8.15 -16.94
C SER A 141 -5.07 -7.23 -15.82
N LEU A 142 -4.79 -7.82 -14.66
CA LEU A 142 -4.16 -7.19 -13.49
C LEU A 142 -2.85 -6.47 -13.87
N LYS A 143 -2.11 -7.04 -14.83
CA LYS A 143 -0.86 -6.49 -15.36
C LYS A 143 -1.05 -5.11 -16.00
N ARG A 144 -2.19 -4.85 -16.62
CA ARG A 144 -2.52 -3.54 -17.19
C ARG A 144 -2.82 -2.51 -16.11
N LEU A 145 -3.46 -2.91 -15.01
CA LEU A 145 -3.71 -2.10 -13.83
C LEU A 145 -2.41 -1.70 -13.13
N LEU A 146 -1.55 -2.67 -12.85
CA LEU A 146 -0.33 -2.48 -12.06
C LEU A 146 0.80 -1.82 -12.86
N ASN A 147 0.94 -2.14 -14.16
CA ASN A 147 1.94 -1.51 -15.02
C ASN A 147 1.67 -0.03 -15.30
N HIS A 148 0.42 0.41 -15.21
CA HIS A 148 0.10 1.80 -15.54
C HIS A 148 0.53 2.79 -14.44
N HIS A 149 0.48 2.40 -13.17
CA HIS A 149 0.72 3.34 -12.06
C HIS A 149 1.88 2.97 -11.15
N PHE A 150 1.92 1.75 -10.62
CA PHE A 150 2.78 1.41 -9.50
C PHE A 150 4.25 1.24 -9.88
N LEU A 151 4.56 0.43 -10.89
CA LEU A 151 5.96 0.13 -11.27
C LEU A 151 6.65 1.28 -12.00
N ARG A 152 5.92 2.11 -12.72
CA ARG A 152 6.48 3.26 -13.45
C ARG A 152 6.88 4.43 -12.56
N ASN A 153 6.24 4.59 -11.43
CA ASN A 153 6.39 5.77 -10.57
C ASN A 153 6.94 5.45 -9.17
N TRP A 154 7.29 4.21 -8.86
CA TRP A 154 7.91 3.82 -7.60
C TRP A 154 9.37 4.33 -7.53
N SER A 155 9.53 5.63 -7.63
CA SER A 155 10.82 6.28 -7.41
C SER A 155 10.96 6.72 -5.96
N SER A 156 12.21 6.85 -5.48
CA SER A 156 12.54 7.38 -4.14
C SER A 156 11.83 8.70 -3.80
N LYS A 157 11.48 9.50 -4.82
CA LYS A 157 10.75 10.76 -4.70
C LYS A 157 9.32 10.59 -4.18
N MET A 158 8.69 9.44 -4.47
CA MET A 158 7.32 9.14 -4.09
C MET A 158 7.19 8.57 -2.68
N ILE A 159 8.13 7.73 -2.29
CA ILE A 159 8.25 7.28 -0.89
C ILE A 159 8.36 8.52 0.01
N LYS A 160 9.14 9.52 -0.41
CA LYS A 160 9.29 10.80 0.30
C LYS A 160 7.96 11.53 0.47
N LYS A 161 7.22 11.78 -0.63
CA LYS A 161 5.92 12.49 -0.58
C LYS A 161 4.86 11.73 0.24
N SER A 162 4.79 10.41 0.10
CA SER A 162 3.85 9.58 0.86
C SER A 162 4.16 9.59 2.35
N LEU A 163 5.43 9.54 2.71
CA LEU A 163 5.87 9.61 4.09
C LEU A 163 5.61 11.00 4.70
N GLU A 164 5.89 12.07 3.96
CA GLU A 164 5.60 13.44 4.39
C GLU A 164 4.10 13.65 4.65
N ALA A 165 3.24 13.23 3.74
CA ALA A 165 1.79 13.41 3.87
C ALA A 165 1.17 12.60 5.03
N TYR A 166 1.71 11.42 5.33
CA TYR A 166 1.19 10.56 6.40
C TYR A 166 1.69 10.97 7.79
N PHE A 167 2.91 11.54 7.90
CA PHE A 167 3.57 11.82 9.17
C PHE A 167 3.40 13.22 9.71
N LEU A 168 3.40 14.24 8.86
CA LEU A 168 3.38 15.64 9.29
C LEU A 168 2.23 15.99 10.23
N PRO A 169 1.02 15.41 10.09
CA PRO A 169 -0.08 15.73 11.01
C PRO A 169 0.02 15.07 12.40
N LYS A 170 0.71 13.93 12.51
CA LYS A 170 0.68 13.10 13.73
C LYS A 170 1.93 13.22 14.62
N TYR A 171 3.07 13.58 14.05
CA TYR A 171 4.35 13.62 14.77
C TYR A 171 5.15 14.84 14.37
N LYS A 172 5.74 15.57 15.33
CA LYS A 172 6.72 16.61 15.06
C LYS A 172 8.02 15.98 14.53
N ILE A 173 8.05 15.65 13.24
CA ILE A 173 9.22 15.06 12.57
C ILE A 173 10.02 16.19 11.96
N VAL A 174 11.31 16.23 12.26
CA VAL A 174 12.27 17.15 11.62
C VAL A 174 12.84 16.41 10.42
N LEU A 175 12.48 16.89 9.22
CA LEU A 175 13.07 16.44 7.96
C LEU A 175 14.38 17.21 7.70
N PHE A 176 15.43 16.49 7.36
CA PHE A 176 16.70 17.07 6.89
C PHE A 176 16.97 16.65 5.46
#